data_f1ab3c1f1fd127bcba33d58796b3132b
#
_entry.id   f1ab3c1f1fd127bcba33d58796b3132b
#
_cell.length_a   1.000
_cell.length_b   1.000
_cell.length_c   1.000
_cell.angle_alpha   90.00
_cell.angle_beta   90.00
_cell.angle_gamma   90.00
#
_symmetry.space_group_name_H-M   'P 1'
#
loop_
_entity.id
_entity.type
_entity.pdbx_description
1 polymer ?
#
loop_
_entity_poly.entity_id
_entity_poly.type
_entity_poly.pdbx_seq_one_letter_code
_entity_poly.pdbx_strand_id
1 'polypeptide(L)'
;GVTIQVRRTVQRPVREDMIPYSVDVVCIDQAGIVAGLSGFFAARGIDIGELSTRSYAAAHTGAQMFSVYMVINVPTRIHVGALREEFMDFCDQMNLDAILEPVKN
;
A
#
# COMPACT_ATOMS: atom_id res chain seq x y z
N GLY A 1 -7.39 25.21 -19.35
CA GLY A 1 -7.47 25.23 -19.27
C GLY A 1 -7.20 25.13 -19.11
N VAL A 2 -7.20 25.23 -19.12
CA VAL A 2 -7.24 25.14 -18.94
C VAL A 2 -6.92 24.79 -18.71
N THR A 3 -6.90 24.76 -18.62
CA THR A 3 -6.80 24.53 -18.34
C THR A 3 -6.47 23.99 -18.07
N ILE A 4 -6.44 23.91 -17.80
CA ILE A 4 -6.33 23.45 -17.49
C ILE A 4 -6.14 22.76 -17.29
N GLN A 5 -6.03 22.68 -17.10
CA GLN A 5 -6.12 22.06 -16.95
C GLN A 5 -5.84 21.37 -16.87
N VAL A 6 -5.82 21.28 -16.74
CA VAL A 6 -5.82 20.63 -16.75
C VAL A 6 -5.60 19.97 -16.66
N ARG A 7 -5.51 19.77 -16.35
CA ARG A 7 -5.56 19.16 -16.36
C ARG A 7 -5.37 18.49 -16.45
N ARG A 8 -5.36 18.36 -16.25
CA ARG A 8 -5.45 17.67 -16.39
C ARG A 8 -5.39 16.97 -16.52
N THR A 9 -5.53 16.81 -16.40
CA THR A 9 -5.76 15.96 -16.59
C THR A 9 -5.67 15.40 -16.72
N VAL A 10 -5.58 15.27 -16.48
CA VAL A 10 -5.70 14.58 -16.86
C VAL A 10 -5.74 13.79 -17.08
N GLN A 11 -6.15 13.50 -17.16
CA GLN A 11 -6.35 12.53 -17.45
C GLN A 11 -5.50 11.81 -17.89
N ARG A 12 -5.29 11.04 -17.75
CA ARG A 12 -4.52 10.32 -18.17
C ARG A 12 -4.98 9.48 -19.00
N PRO A 13 -4.79 9.44 -19.88
CA PRO A 13 -5.46 8.78 -20.76
C PRO A 13 -5.00 7.47 -20.92
N VAL A 14 -4.10 7.29 -21.25
CA VAL A 14 -3.83 6.13 -21.44
C VAL A 14 -3.15 5.70 -20.57
N ARG A 15 -3.43 5.04 -19.91
CA ARG A 15 -2.81 4.62 -19.03
C ARG A 15 -2.53 3.33 -19.09
N GLU A 16 -1.49 2.79 -18.47
CA GLU A 16 -1.32 1.44 -18.29
C GLU A 16 -2.45 0.91 -17.58
N ASP A 17 -2.85 -0.26 -17.84
CA ASP A 17 -3.85 -0.93 -17.03
C ASP A 17 -3.27 -1.15 -15.66
N MET A 18 -4.10 -1.01 -14.67
CA MET A 18 -3.69 -1.22 -13.29
C MET A 18 -4.68 -2.12 -12.61
N ILE A 19 -4.19 -2.94 -11.69
CA ILE A 19 -5.02 -3.85 -10.93
C ILE A 19 -4.94 -3.44 -9.47
N PRO A 20 -6.09 -3.21 -8.82
CA PRO A 20 -6.06 -2.81 -7.43
C PRO A 20 -5.78 -4.01 -6.52
N TYR A 21 -4.89 -3.82 -5.57
CA TYR A 21 -4.59 -4.82 -4.57
C TYR A 21 -4.79 -4.18 -3.21
N SER A 22 -5.21 -4.98 -2.25
CA SER A 22 -5.34 -4.49 -0.88
C SER A 22 -4.14 -4.97 -0.08
N VAL A 23 -3.68 -4.11 0.81
CA VAL A 23 -2.56 -4.42 1.68
C VAL A 23 -3.04 -4.19 3.10
N ASP A 24 -2.98 -5.23 3.94
CA ASP A 24 -3.30 -5.12 5.34
C ASP A 24 -2.06 -5.39 6.13
N VAL A 25 -1.70 -4.50 7.02
CA VAL A 25 -0.49 -4.64 7.83
C VAL A 25 -0.88 -4.47 9.28
N VAL A 26 -0.40 -5.37 10.13
CA VAL A 26 -0.61 -5.27 11.57
C VAL A 26 0.74 -5.40 12.25
N CYS A 27 1.00 -4.55 13.20
CA CYS A 27 2.28 -4.58 13.91
C CYS A 27 2.11 -3.93 15.27
N ILE A 28 3.12 -4.05 16.09
CA ILE A 28 3.18 -3.28 17.31
C ILE A 28 3.49 -1.86 16.89
N ASP A 29 2.87 -0.90 17.53
CA ASP A 29 2.98 0.50 17.16
C ASP A 29 4.45 0.89 16.93
N GLN A 30 4.74 1.36 15.74
CA GLN A 30 6.07 1.77 15.37
C GLN A 30 5.99 3.07 14.62
N ALA A 31 6.88 3.99 14.95
CA ALA A 31 6.96 5.25 14.23
C ALA A 31 7.47 4.99 12.81
N GLY A 32 6.97 5.73 11.87
CA GLY A 32 7.48 5.66 10.50
C GLY A 32 6.98 4.53 9.65
N ILE A 33 6.06 3.71 10.17
CA ILE A 33 5.60 2.57 9.43
C ILE A 33 4.90 2.98 8.14
N VAL A 34 4.06 4.00 8.18
CA VAL A 34 3.34 4.44 7.00
C VAL A 34 4.30 5.01 5.97
N ALA A 35 5.29 5.78 6.43
CA ALA A 35 6.28 6.33 5.52
C ALA A 35 7.10 5.22 4.87
N GLY A 36 7.44 4.19 5.62
CA GLY A 36 8.18 3.05 5.07
C GLY A 36 7.39 2.30 4.03
N LEU A 37 6.11 2.04 4.30
CA LEU A 37 5.25 1.34 3.35
C LEU A 37 5.04 2.18 2.10
N SER A 38 4.76 3.47 2.27
CA SER A 38 4.54 4.34 1.13
C SER A 38 5.79 4.45 0.27
N GLY A 39 6.95 4.55 0.90
CA GLY A 39 8.22 4.62 0.18
C GLY A 39 8.50 3.34 -0.60
N PHE A 40 8.17 2.19 -0.01
CA PHE A 40 8.38 0.91 -0.69
C PHE A 40 7.61 0.87 -2.02
N PHE A 41 6.34 1.27 -1.98
CA PHE A 41 5.52 1.22 -3.20
C PHE A 41 5.87 2.35 -4.15
N ALA A 42 6.17 3.53 -3.64
CA ALA A 42 6.53 4.67 -4.49
C ALA A 42 7.82 4.38 -5.27
N ALA A 43 8.77 3.72 -4.65
CA ALA A 43 10.03 3.40 -5.31
C ALA A 43 9.83 2.45 -6.50
N ARG A 44 8.71 1.76 -6.53
CA ARG A 44 8.40 0.82 -7.59
C ARG A 44 7.37 1.37 -8.57
N GLY A 45 7.02 2.65 -8.45
CA GLY A 45 6.06 3.27 -9.36
C GLY A 45 4.62 2.83 -9.14
N ILE A 46 4.31 2.40 -7.93
CA ILE A 46 2.96 1.94 -7.60
C ILE A 46 2.24 3.03 -6.85
N ASP A 47 1.03 3.39 -7.32
CA ASP A 47 0.23 4.42 -6.68
C ASP A 47 -0.56 3.86 -5.52
N ILE A 48 -0.71 4.65 -4.48
CA ILE A 48 -1.56 4.29 -3.36
C ILE A 48 -2.88 5.02 -3.53
N GLY A 49 -3.96 4.27 -3.67
CA GLY A 49 -5.28 4.83 -3.88
C GLY A 49 -6.00 5.17 -2.59
N GLU A 50 -5.84 4.35 -1.56
CA GLU A 50 -6.47 4.58 -0.28
C GLU A 50 -5.52 4.22 0.82
N LEU A 51 -5.65 4.88 1.95
CA LEU A 51 -4.81 4.60 3.11
C LEU A 51 -5.63 4.88 4.36
N SER A 52 -5.71 3.91 5.24
CA SER A 52 -6.36 4.06 6.54
C SER A 52 -5.49 3.46 7.61
N THR A 53 -5.44 4.08 8.75
CA THR A 53 -4.65 3.56 9.86
C THR A 53 -5.52 3.49 11.10
N ARG A 54 -5.15 2.63 12.04
CA ARG A 54 -5.90 2.45 13.24
C ARG A 54 -4.98 1.96 14.34
N SER A 55 -5.17 2.43 15.54
CA SER A 55 -4.44 1.93 16.69
C SER A 55 -5.43 1.29 17.64
N TYR A 56 -5.05 0.21 18.29
CA TYR A 56 -5.92 -0.45 19.24
C TYR A 56 -5.08 -1.26 20.22
N ALA A 57 -5.67 -1.63 21.35
CA ALA A 57 -4.99 -2.45 22.33
C ALA A 57 -5.33 -3.91 22.07
N ALA A 58 -4.32 -4.77 22.08
CA ALA A 58 -4.54 -6.19 21.89
C ALA A 58 -5.34 -6.74 23.07
N ALA A 59 -6.30 -7.61 22.80
CA ALA A 59 -7.26 -8.06 23.80
C ALA A 59 -6.62 -8.76 24.98
N HIS A 60 -5.62 -9.58 24.76
CA HIS A 60 -5.07 -10.38 25.85
C HIS A 60 -3.84 -9.79 26.49
N THR A 61 -3.06 -9.05 25.76
CA THR A 61 -1.79 -8.55 26.29
C THR A 61 -1.86 -7.08 26.63
N GLY A 62 -2.85 -6.36 26.09
CA GLY A 62 -2.89 -4.92 26.25
C GLY A 62 -1.84 -4.18 25.44
N ALA A 63 -1.07 -4.88 24.60
CA ALA A 63 -0.05 -4.22 23.80
C ALA A 63 -0.69 -3.29 22.79
N GLN A 64 -0.07 -2.15 22.54
CA GLN A 64 -0.60 -1.20 21.58
C GLN A 64 -0.31 -1.71 20.19
N MET A 65 -1.37 -1.97 19.43
CA MET A 65 -1.23 -2.48 18.07
C MET A 65 -1.55 -1.38 17.08
N PHE A 66 -0.97 -1.49 15.90
CA PHE A 66 -1.18 -0.52 14.85
C PHE A 66 -1.52 -1.30 13.59
N SER A 67 -2.58 -0.89 12.91
CA SER A 67 -2.92 -1.53 11.64
C SER A 67 -3.02 -0.50 10.54
N VAL A 68 -2.59 -0.88 9.34
CA VAL A 68 -2.63 -0.03 8.18
C VAL A 68 -3.35 -0.80 7.09
N TYR A 69 -4.35 -0.17 6.49
CA TYR A 69 -5.02 -0.74 5.34
C TYR A 69 -4.80 0.20 4.18
N MET A 70 -4.37 -0.33 3.06
CA MET A 70 -4.21 0.51 1.88
C MET A 70 -4.61 -0.24 0.64
N VAL A 71 -5.04 0.50 -0.37
CA VAL A 71 -5.31 -0.05 -1.68
C VAL A 71 -4.27 0.55 -2.61
N ILE A 72 -3.55 -0.32 -3.30
CA ILE A 72 -2.52 0.12 -4.22
C ILE A 72 -2.92 -0.26 -5.63
N ASN A 73 -2.53 0.55 -6.60
CA ASN A 73 -2.82 0.28 -7.99
C ASN A 73 -1.53 -0.19 -8.65
N VAL A 74 -1.51 -1.48 -9.00
CA VAL A 74 -0.31 -2.12 -9.50
C VAL A 74 -0.36 -2.18 -11.01
N PRO A 75 0.58 -1.55 -11.71
CA PRO A 75 0.59 -1.65 -13.17
C PRO A 75 0.76 -3.09 -13.62
N THR A 76 0.07 -3.46 -14.69
CA THR A 76 0.11 -4.85 -15.15
C THR A 76 1.50 -5.26 -15.63
N ARG A 77 2.38 -4.31 -15.93
CA ARG A 77 3.74 -4.64 -16.31
C ARG A 77 4.55 -5.20 -15.15
N ILE A 78 4.10 -4.99 -13.92
CA ILE A 78 4.84 -5.47 -12.77
C ILE A 78 4.46 -6.92 -12.52
N HIS A 79 5.47 -7.74 -12.28
CA HIS A 79 5.26 -9.16 -11.97
C HIS A 79 4.86 -9.26 -10.50
N VAL A 80 3.60 -9.59 -10.25
CA VAL A 80 3.07 -9.56 -8.90
C VAL A 80 3.74 -10.55 -7.97
N GLY A 81 4.14 -11.70 -8.49
CA GLY A 81 4.85 -12.67 -7.65
C GLY A 81 6.15 -12.12 -7.10
N ALA A 82 6.90 -11.42 -7.95
CA ALA A 82 8.16 -10.81 -7.50
C ALA A 82 7.87 -9.67 -6.53
N LEU A 83 6.84 -8.89 -6.80
CA LEU A 83 6.45 -7.81 -5.89
C LEU A 83 6.09 -8.37 -4.52
N ARG A 84 5.31 -9.45 -4.50
CA ARG A 84 4.90 -10.05 -3.24
C ARG A 84 6.10 -10.54 -2.44
N GLU A 85 7.08 -11.15 -3.11
CA GLU A 85 8.27 -11.61 -2.42
C GLU A 85 9.07 -10.46 -1.83
N GLU A 86 9.23 -9.40 -2.59
CA GLU A 86 9.96 -8.23 -2.11
C GLU A 86 9.24 -7.59 -0.95
N PHE A 87 7.91 -7.54 -1.03
CA PHE A 87 7.11 -6.96 0.03
C PHE A 87 7.19 -7.80 1.30
N MET A 88 7.16 -9.12 1.17
CA MET A 88 7.28 -10.00 2.34
C MET A 88 8.66 -9.85 2.99
N ASP A 89 9.72 -9.71 2.20
CA ASP A 89 11.05 -9.46 2.75
C ASP A 89 11.09 -8.13 3.50
N PHE A 90 10.49 -7.12 2.92
CA PHE A 90 10.43 -5.81 3.57
C PHE A 90 9.70 -5.93 4.90
N CYS A 91 8.57 -6.63 4.92
CA CYS A 91 7.80 -6.79 6.13
C CYS A 91 8.56 -7.59 7.18
N ASP A 92 9.29 -8.62 6.76
CA ASP A 92 10.10 -9.38 7.70
C ASP A 92 11.16 -8.50 8.34
N GLN A 93 11.79 -7.65 7.58
CA GLN A 93 12.83 -6.78 8.13
C GLN A 93 12.25 -5.77 9.10
N MET A 94 11.00 -5.40 8.92
CA MET A 94 10.34 -4.41 9.78
C MET A 94 9.50 -5.07 10.87
N ASN A 95 9.45 -6.37 10.90
CA ASN A 95 8.63 -7.14 11.87
C ASN A 95 7.15 -6.81 11.72
N LEU A 96 6.66 -6.83 10.49
CA LEU A 96 5.26 -6.55 10.20
C LEU A 96 4.55 -7.82 9.78
N ASP A 97 3.28 -7.93 10.15
CA ASP A 97 2.41 -8.97 9.62
C ASP A 97 1.59 -8.34 8.53
N ALA A 98 1.72 -8.81 7.32
CA ALA A 98 1.05 -8.18 6.18
C ALA A 98 0.45 -9.19 5.23
N ILE A 99 -0.63 -8.78 4.58
CA ILE A 99 -1.28 -9.57 3.54
C ILE A 99 -1.44 -8.69 2.33
N LEU A 100 -1.07 -9.20 1.17
CA LEU A 100 -1.23 -8.51 -0.10
C LEU A 100 -2.09 -9.39 -0.99
N GLU A 101 -3.23 -8.91 -1.42
CA GLU A 101 -4.13 -9.71 -2.24
C GLU A 101 -4.94 -8.83 -3.16
N PRO A 102 -5.45 -9.37 -4.28
CA PRO A 102 -6.28 -8.58 -5.19
C PRO A 102 -7.55 -8.13 -4.49
N VAL A 103 -7.97 -6.92 -4.82
CA VAL A 103 -9.24 -6.43 -4.29
C VAL A 103 -10.37 -7.17 -4.98
N LYS A 104 -11.34 -7.64 -4.21
CA LYS A 104 -12.49 -8.30 -4.79
C LYS A 104 -13.64 -7.37 -4.87
N ASN A 105 -14.37 -7.45 -5.94
CA ASN A 105 -15.57 -6.61 -6.12
C ASN A 105 -16.82 -7.40 -5.92
#